data_aaceeb185f292617d694ce154d9d1e85
#
_entry.id   aaceeb185f292617d694ce154d9d1e85
#
_cell.length_a   1.000
_cell.length_b   1.000
_cell.length_c   1.000
_cell.angle_alpha   90.00
_cell.angle_beta   90.00
_cell.angle_gamma   90.00
#
_symmetry.space_group_name_H-M   'P 1'
#
loop_
_entity.id
_entity.type
_entity.pdbx_description
1 polymer ?
#
loop_
_entity_poly.entity_id
_entity_poly.type
_entity_poly.pdbx_seq_one_letter_code
_entity_poly.pdbx_strand_id
1 'polypeptide(L)'
;MNGTLAHSLDYDDTHLPSVLHPSAAVVPAALAAAERSGATGRDLLTAIACGDELVVRVGMAYYDPALGNSIFFDKGLHATSIAGTLGAALASAMVYGLDEEEISHAVAISVSMGAGIIEANRTGGTVKRSKVQTAGMR
;
A
#
# COMPACT_ATOMS: atom_id res chain seq x y z
N MET A 1 -2.22 12.80 -6.83
CA MET A 1 -3.56 13.34 -6.47
C MET A 1 -4.55 12.24 -6.12
N ASN A 2 -4.74 11.20 -6.95
CA ASN A 2 -5.73 10.14 -6.70
C ASN A 2 -5.59 9.44 -5.34
N GLY A 3 -4.38 9.06 -4.93
CA GLY A 3 -4.15 8.43 -3.62
C GLY A 3 -4.51 9.32 -2.43
N THR A 4 -4.27 10.63 -2.52
CA THR A 4 -4.70 11.58 -1.48
C THR A 4 -6.22 11.64 -1.38
N LEU A 5 -6.90 11.65 -2.52
CA LEU A 5 -8.37 11.69 -2.56
C LEU A 5 -8.97 10.37 -2.06
N ALA A 6 -8.41 9.23 -2.44
CA ALA A 6 -8.87 7.91 -2.01
C ALA A 6 -8.84 7.75 -0.47
N HIS A 7 -7.84 8.35 0.19
CA HIS A 7 -7.65 8.23 1.65
C HIS A 7 -8.17 9.45 2.44
N SER A 8 -8.78 10.42 1.78
CA SER A 8 -9.06 11.74 2.39
C SER A 8 -10.24 11.76 3.36
N LEU A 9 -11.20 10.87 3.20
CA LEU A 9 -12.45 10.85 3.97
C LEU A 9 -12.57 9.64 4.91
N ASP A 10 -11.54 8.79 5.00
CA ASP A 10 -11.55 7.54 5.77
C ASP A 10 -12.69 6.58 5.39
N TYR A 11 -13.10 6.58 4.12
CA TYR A 11 -14.04 5.61 3.53
C TYR A 11 -13.35 4.48 2.78
N ASP A 12 -12.02 4.47 2.79
CA ASP A 12 -11.22 3.43 2.20
C ASP A 12 -11.37 2.11 2.98
N ASP A 13 -11.15 1.02 2.26
CA ASP A 13 -11.27 -0.33 2.79
C ASP A 13 -10.41 -0.55 4.04
N THR A 14 -10.89 -1.38 4.94
CA THR A 14 -10.16 -1.73 6.16
C THR A 14 -10.11 -3.24 6.32
N HIS A 15 -8.91 -3.81 6.32
CA HIS A 15 -8.69 -5.20 6.66
C HIS A 15 -8.28 -5.31 8.12
N LEU A 16 -9.24 -5.65 8.99
CA LEU A 16 -9.05 -5.66 10.44
C LEU A 16 -7.92 -6.58 10.92
N PRO A 17 -7.77 -7.84 10.40
CA PRO A 17 -6.69 -8.72 10.85
C PRO A 17 -5.28 -8.19 10.58
N SER A 18 -5.10 -7.39 9.53
CA SER A 18 -3.80 -6.76 9.21
C SER A 18 -3.67 -5.33 9.75
N VAL A 19 -4.76 -4.76 10.27
CA VAL A 19 -4.84 -3.40 10.85
C VAL A 19 -4.36 -2.32 9.87
N LEU A 20 -4.82 -2.40 8.62
CA LEU A 20 -4.42 -1.45 7.56
C LEU A 20 -5.50 -1.28 6.46
N HIS A 21 -5.25 -0.33 5.56
CA HIS A 21 -6.10 0.00 4.42
C HIS A 21 -5.37 -0.37 3.12
N PRO A 22 -5.56 -1.60 2.57
CA PRO A 22 -4.73 -2.10 1.46
C PRO A 22 -4.89 -1.29 0.17
N SER A 23 -6.12 -1.05 -0.26
CA SER A 23 -6.38 -0.45 -1.57
C SER A 23 -6.02 1.04 -1.68
N ALA A 24 -5.87 1.74 -0.55
CA ALA A 24 -5.57 3.17 -0.55
C ALA A 24 -4.25 3.54 -1.28
N ALA A 25 -3.25 2.66 -1.23
CA ALA A 25 -1.99 2.82 -1.95
C ALA A 25 -1.97 2.07 -3.28
N VAL A 26 -2.51 0.84 -3.31
CA VAL A 26 -2.41 -0.08 -4.44
C VAL A 26 -3.23 0.40 -5.63
N VAL A 27 -4.52 0.71 -5.43
CA VAL A 27 -5.43 1.09 -6.53
C VAL A 27 -4.96 2.33 -7.27
N PRO A 28 -4.61 3.46 -6.61
CA PRO A 28 -4.13 4.64 -7.33
C PRO A 28 -2.82 4.43 -8.08
N ALA A 29 -1.91 3.60 -7.54
CA ALA A 29 -0.64 3.28 -8.20
C ALA A 29 -0.86 2.41 -9.43
N ALA A 30 -1.63 1.33 -9.31
CA ALA A 30 -1.97 0.45 -10.41
C ALA A 30 -2.74 1.19 -11.53
N LEU A 31 -3.67 2.07 -11.16
CA LEU A 31 -4.43 2.87 -12.13
C LEU A 31 -3.50 3.81 -12.93
N ALA A 32 -2.60 4.52 -12.24
CA ALA A 32 -1.66 5.41 -12.90
C ALA A 32 -0.69 4.64 -13.83
N ALA A 33 -0.24 3.45 -13.42
CA ALA A 33 0.57 2.58 -14.25
C ALA A 33 -0.22 2.08 -15.48
N ALA A 34 -1.49 1.69 -15.31
CA ALA A 34 -2.35 1.21 -16.38
C ALA A 34 -2.65 2.31 -17.42
N GLU A 35 -2.95 3.52 -16.98
CA GLU A 35 -3.15 4.67 -17.86
C GLU A 35 -1.90 4.95 -18.70
N ARG A 36 -0.72 4.80 -18.12
CA ARG A 36 0.56 5.03 -18.80
C ARG A 36 0.95 3.92 -19.76
N SER A 37 0.70 2.66 -19.39
CA SER A 37 1.09 1.48 -20.19
C SER A 37 0.06 1.10 -21.26
N GLY A 38 -1.18 1.60 -21.13
CA GLY A 38 -2.30 1.15 -21.95
C GLY A 38 -2.76 -0.27 -21.62
N ALA A 39 -2.54 -0.74 -20.39
CA ALA A 39 -2.92 -2.07 -19.93
C ALA A 39 -4.44 -2.27 -19.98
N THR A 40 -4.88 -3.52 -20.11
CA THR A 40 -6.31 -3.83 -20.11
C THR A 40 -6.91 -3.73 -18.71
N GLY A 41 -8.24 -3.56 -18.63
CA GLY A 41 -8.95 -3.59 -17.35
C GLY A 41 -8.77 -4.92 -16.60
N ARG A 42 -8.55 -6.03 -17.31
CA ARG A 42 -8.27 -7.33 -16.71
C ARG A 42 -6.90 -7.33 -16.02
N ASP A 43 -5.88 -6.81 -16.69
CA ASP A 43 -4.51 -6.71 -16.13
C ASP A 43 -4.51 -5.81 -14.90
N LEU A 44 -5.20 -4.68 -14.97
CA LEU A 44 -5.37 -3.76 -13.85
C LEU A 44 -6.01 -4.45 -12.63
N LEU A 45 -7.14 -5.14 -12.82
CA LEU A 45 -7.83 -5.83 -11.72
C LEU A 45 -6.98 -6.95 -11.12
N THR A 46 -6.27 -7.71 -11.96
CA THR A 46 -5.35 -8.75 -11.50
C THR A 46 -4.23 -8.17 -10.66
N ALA A 47 -3.62 -7.09 -11.14
CA ALA A 47 -2.54 -6.42 -10.43
C ALA A 47 -2.98 -5.83 -9.08
N ILE A 48 -4.17 -5.22 -9.03
CA ILE A 48 -4.75 -4.72 -7.77
C ILE A 48 -4.94 -5.88 -6.79
N ALA A 49 -5.56 -6.99 -7.22
CA ALA A 49 -5.79 -8.13 -6.35
C ALA A 49 -4.49 -8.70 -5.78
N CYS A 50 -3.44 -8.82 -6.59
CA CYS A 50 -2.13 -9.29 -6.13
C CYS A 50 -1.45 -8.28 -5.19
N GLY A 51 -1.56 -7.00 -5.49
CA GLY A 51 -1.01 -5.94 -4.65
C GLY A 51 -1.66 -5.89 -3.27
N ASP A 52 -3.00 -5.93 -3.22
CA ASP A 52 -3.76 -5.96 -1.96
C ASP A 52 -3.46 -7.23 -1.15
N GLU A 53 -3.35 -8.39 -1.80
CA GLU A 53 -2.97 -9.64 -1.14
C GLU A 53 -1.59 -9.54 -0.48
N LEU A 54 -0.60 -8.95 -1.16
CA LEU A 54 0.73 -8.73 -0.58
C LEU A 54 0.64 -7.81 0.65
N VAL A 55 -0.07 -6.70 0.54
CA VAL A 55 -0.26 -5.72 1.64
C VAL A 55 -0.88 -6.39 2.86
N VAL A 56 -1.94 -7.15 2.66
CA VAL A 56 -2.65 -7.87 3.73
C VAL A 56 -1.74 -8.90 4.39
N ARG A 57 -1.00 -9.71 3.62
CA ARG A 57 -0.07 -10.72 4.17
C ARG A 57 1.04 -10.08 4.98
N VAL A 58 1.63 -8.99 4.50
CA VAL A 58 2.64 -8.24 5.25
C VAL A 58 2.05 -7.71 6.55
N GLY A 59 0.86 -7.09 6.49
CA GLY A 59 0.18 -6.58 7.68
C GLY A 59 -0.11 -7.68 8.71
N MET A 60 -0.61 -8.83 8.26
CA MET A 60 -0.88 -9.98 9.14
C MET A 60 0.38 -10.57 9.75
N ALA A 61 1.51 -10.60 9.02
CA ALA A 61 2.79 -11.08 9.55
C ALA A 61 3.32 -10.23 10.71
N TYR A 62 2.87 -8.99 10.82
CA TYR A 62 3.22 -8.06 11.90
C TYR A 62 2.12 -7.87 12.94
N TYR A 63 1.05 -8.67 12.90
CA TYR A 63 0.02 -8.68 13.94
C TYR A 63 0.50 -9.48 15.16
N ASP A 64 0.46 -8.88 16.33
CA ASP A 64 0.78 -9.55 17.59
C ASP A 64 -0.50 -9.80 18.40
N PRO A 65 -0.90 -11.07 18.60
CA PRO A 65 -2.09 -11.41 19.38
C PRO A 65 -2.02 -10.97 20.84
N ALA A 66 -0.82 -10.87 21.41
CA ALA A 66 -0.64 -10.42 22.79
C ALA A 66 -0.89 -8.92 22.95
N LEU A 67 -0.55 -8.14 21.91
CA LEU A 67 -0.87 -6.72 21.85
C LEU A 67 -2.31 -6.46 21.38
N GLY A 68 -2.95 -7.44 20.73
CA GLY A 68 -4.22 -7.25 20.02
C GLY A 68 -4.13 -6.22 18.90
N ASN A 69 -2.93 -6.01 18.34
CA ASN A 69 -2.65 -4.96 17.37
C ASN A 69 -1.40 -5.28 16.54
N SER A 70 -1.14 -4.44 15.53
CA SER A 70 0.08 -4.51 14.73
C SER A 70 1.29 -3.97 15.48
N ILE A 71 2.43 -4.69 15.42
CA ILE A 71 3.73 -4.24 15.92
C ILE A 71 4.15 -2.91 15.30
N PHE A 72 3.73 -2.61 14.09
CA PHE A 72 3.97 -1.29 13.47
C PHE A 72 3.45 -0.15 14.36
N PHE A 73 2.24 -0.29 14.89
CA PHE A 73 1.65 0.75 15.75
C PHE A 73 2.35 0.85 17.10
N ASP A 74 2.79 -0.27 17.68
CA ASP A 74 3.59 -0.28 18.90
C ASP A 74 4.90 0.49 18.72
N LYS A 75 5.54 0.35 17.56
CA LYS A 75 6.77 1.07 17.20
C LYS A 75 6.54 2.48 16.65
N GLY A 76 5.32 2.99 16.68
CA GLY A 76 5.00 4.32 16.17
C GLY A 76 5.01 4.43 14.64
N LEU A 77 4.95 3.30 13.94
CA LEU A 77 4.98 3.24 12.47
C LEU A 77 3.57 3.13 11.89
N HIS A 78 3.42 3.58 10.63
CA HIS A 78 2.15 3.55 9.91
C HIS A 78 2.09 2.34 8.97
N ALA A 79 1.39 1.28 9.40
CA ALA A 79 1.29 0.00 8.70
C ALA A 79 0.85 0.16 7.23
N THR A 80 -0.21 0.93 6.98
CA THR A 80 -0.73 1.18 5.63
C THR A 80 0.31 1.78 4.70
N SER A 81 1.11 2.75 5.15
CA SER A 81 2.12 3.39 4.31
C SER A 81 3.27 2.45 4.00
N ILE A 82 3.71 1.66 4.98
CA ILE A 82 4.85 0.75 4.81
C ILE A 82 4.46 -0.43 3.91
N ALA A 83 3.44 -1.18 4.27
CA ALA A 83 2.97 -2.32 3.49
C ALA A 83 2.42 -1.89 2.12
N GLY A 84 1.70 -0.75 2.07
CA GLY A 84 1.16 -0.20 0.84
C GLY A 84 2.22 0.17 -0.20
N THR A 85 3.43 0.55 0.23
CA THR A 85 4.55 0.79 -0.70
C THR A 85 4.93 -0.50 -1.45
N LEU A 86 4.94 -1.65 -0.78
CA LEU A 86 5.24 -2.94 -1.40
C LEU A 86 4.14 -3.37 -2.37
N GLY A 87 2.87 -3.25 -1.95
CA GLY A 87 1.74 -3.60 -2.80
C GLY A 87 1.62 -2.70 -4.03
N ALA A 88 1.87 -1.41 -3.88
CA ALA A 88 1.89 -0.46 -4.99
C ALA A 88 3.00 -0.79 -6.00
N ALA A 89 4.19 -1.17 -5.52
CA ALA A 89 5.30 -1.60 -6.36
C ALA A 89 4.96 -2.87 -7.13
N LEU A 90 4.42 -3.91 -6.45
CA LEU A 90 3.98 -5.16 -7.08
C LEU A 90 2.94 -4.89 -8.18
N ALA A 91 1.87 -4.19 -7.84
CA ALA A 91 0.78 -3.93 -8.78
C ALA A 91 1.26 -3.12 -9.99
N SER A 92 2.10 -2.10 -9.78
CA SER A 92 2.66 -1.31 -10.89
C SER A 92 3.57 -2.15 -11.78
N ALA A 93 4.45 -2.98 -11.21
CA ALA A 93 5.34 -3.86 -11.95
C ALA A 93 4.56 -4.86 -12.82
N MET A 94 3.50 -5.47 -12.28
CA MET A 94 2.61 -6.36 -13.03
C MET A 94 1.92 -5.64 -14.20
N VAL A 95 1.41 -4.44 -13.97
CA VAL A 95 0.74 -3.62 -15.00
C VAL A 95 1.72 -3.23 -16.13
N TYR A 96 2.99 -2.99 -15.82
CA TYR A 96 4.03 -2.74 -16.80
C TYR A 96 4.49 -4.01 -17.54
N GLY A 97 3.99 -5.18 -17.16
CA GLY A 97 4.32 -6.45 -17.81
C GLY A 97 5.73 -6.94 -17.50
N LEU A 98 6.28 -6.57 -16.34
CA LEU A 98 7.57 -7.07 -15.88
C LEU A 98 7.50 -8.58 -15.62
N ASP A 99 8.61 -9.27 -15.79
CA ASP A 99 8.71 -10.69 -15.48
C ASP A 99 8.82 -10.96 -13.97
N GLU A 100 8.83 -12.21 -13.58
CA GLU A 100 8.82 -12.61 -12.15
C GLU A 100 10.08 -12.13 -11.40
N GLU A 101 11.24 -12.15 -12.04
CA GLU A 101 12.50 -11.69 -11.45
C GLU A 101 12.50 -10.18 -11.29
N GLU A 102 12.08 -9.46 -12.29
CA GLU A 102 11.95 -7.99 -12.28
C GLU A 102 10.91 -7.53 -11.24
N ILE A 103 9.77 -8.21 -11.13
CA ILE A 103 8.75 -7.96 -10.10
C ILE A 103 9.35 -8.16 -8.71
N SER A 104 10.07 -9.27 -8.50
CA SER A 104 10.74 -9.55 -7.23
C SER A 104 11.72 -8.44 -6.84
N HIS A 105 12.52 -7.98 -7.80
CA HIS A 105 13.45 -6.86 -7.61
C HIS A 105 12.72 -5.56 -7.29
N ALA A 106 11.64 -5.23 -8.01
CA ALA A 106 10.86 -4.02 -7.77
C ALA A 106 10.28 -4.00 -6.34
N VAL A 107 9.72 -5.13 -5.88
CA VAL A 107 9.23 -5.26 -4.51
C VAL A 107 10.37 -5.14 -3.49
N ALA A 108 11.51 -5.80 -3.72
CA ALA A 108 12.66 -5.72 -2.82
C ALA A 108 13.21 -4.29 -2.68
N ILE A 109 13.32 -3.56 -3.80
CA ILE A 109 13.72 -2.14 -3.79
C ILE A 109 12.71 -1.29 -3.00
N SER A 110 11.42 -1.55 -3.18
CA SER A 110 10.36 -0.78 -2.52
C SER A 110 10.40 -0.89 -1.00
N VAL A 111 10.92 -1.97 -0.44
CA VAL A 111 11.10 -2.14 1.02
C VAL A 111 11.95 -1.00 1.61
N SER A 112 13.01 -0.60 0.91
CA SER A 112 13.88 0.51 1.35
C SER A 112 13.19 1.88 1.32
N MET A 113 12.06 1.97 0.63
CA MET A 113 11.27 3.20 0.49
C MET A 113 10.05 3.22 1.42
N GLY A 114 9.71 2.09 2.03
CA GLY A 114 8.61 1.95 2.98
C GLY A 114 8.84 2.80 4.22
N ALA A 115 8.06 3.87 4.37
CA ALA A 115 8.18 4.79 5.49
C ALA A 115 6.80 5.31 5.94
N GLY A 116 6.69 5.68 7.20
CA GLY A 116 5.50 6.30 7.76
C GLY A 116 5.50 6.26 9.27
N ILE A 117 5.18 7.40 9.88
CA ILE A 117 5.04 7.56 11.33
C ILE A 117 3.54 7.72 11.63
N ILE A 118 3.03 6.99 12.63
CA ILE A 118 1.60 6.99 12.97
C ILE A 118 1.16 8.25 13.74
N GLU A 119 2.09 9.01 14.28
CA GLU A 119 1.80 10.11 15.22
C GLU A 119 0.78 11.12 14.68
N ALA A 120 0.84 11.45 13.40
CA ALA A 120 -0.13 12.36 12.78
C ALA A 120 -1.58 11.86 12.85
N ASN A 121 -1.78 10.54 12.89
CA ASN A 121 -3.10 9.93 13.06
C ASN A 121 -3.59 10.05 14.52
N ARG A 122 -2.66 9.92 15.48
CA ARG A 122 -2.96 10.02 16.91
C ARG A 122 -3.30 11.44 17.34
N THR A 123 -2.70 12.43 16.70
CA THR A 123 -2.84 13.86 17.05
C THR A 123 -3.85 14.62 16.19
N GLY A 124 -4.57 13.94 15.29
CA GLY A 124 -5.56 14.57 14.42
C GLY A 124 -4.96 15.39 13.25
N GLY A 125 -3.67 15.19 12.96
CA GLY A 125 -3.00 15.89 11.87
C GLY A 125 -3.49 15.47 10.49
N THR A 126 -3.53 16.42 9.54
CA THR A 126 -3.96 16.20 8.15
C THR A 126 -2.93 15.44 7.30
N VAL A 127 -1.75 15.18 7.84
CA VAL A 127 -0.62 14.51 7.15
C VAL A 127 -0.92 13.04 6.77
N LYS A 128 -1.89 12.40 7.41
CA LYS A 128 -2.34 11.03 7.08
C LYS A 128 -2.58 10.88 5.57
N ARG A 129 -3.27 11.83 4.97
CA ARG A 129 -3.65 11.84 3.54
C ARG A 129 -2.44 11.86 2.60
N SER A 130 -1.37 12.58 2.96
CA SER A 130 -0.17 12.71 2.12
C SER A 130 0.78 11.52 2.24
N LYS A 131 0.77 10.77 3.35
CA LYS A 131 1.65 9.60 3.54
C LYS A 131 1.34 8.45 2.59
N VAL A 132 0.06 8.15 2.38
CA VAL A 132 -0.37 7.11 1.44
C VAL A 132 -0.08 7.52 0.01
N GLN A 133 -0.21 8.80 -0.31
CA GLN A 133 0.16 9.32 -1.63
C GLN A 133 1.63 9.10 -1.95
N THR A 134 2.54 9.34 -1.00
CA THR A 134 3.97 9.11 -1.22
C THR A 134 4.33 7.65 -1.42
N ALA A 135 3.62 6.72 -0.78
CA ALA A 135 3.81 5.30 -0.99
C ALA A 135 3.46 4.87 -2.43
N GLY A 136 2.41 5.45 -3.02
CA GLY A 136 1.98 5.14 -4.38
C GLY A 136 2.67 5.92 -5.50
N MET A 137 3.54 6.89 -5.20
CA MET A 137 4.20 7.76 -6.20
C MET A 137 5.69 7.45 -6.42
N ARG A 138 6.25 6.53 -5.66
CA ARG A 138 7.66 6.11 -5.74
C ARG A 138 7.73 4.71 -6.31
#